data_6db73239e87db4a481fb7e19a8ca33ed
#
_entry.id   6db73239e87db4a481fb7e19a8ca33ed
#
_cell.length_a   1.000
_cell.length_b   1.000
_cell.length_c   1.000
_cell.angle_alpha   90.00
_cell.angle_beta   90.00
_cell.angle_gamma   90.00
#
_symmetry.space_group_name_H-M   'P 1'
#
loop_
_entity.id
_entity.type
_entity.pdbx_description
1 polymer ?
#
loop_
_entity_poly.entity_id
_entity_poly.type
_entity_poly.pdbx_seq_one_letter_code
_entity_poly.pdbx_strand_id
1 'polypeptide(L)'
;MPAASGRALRADLRARLGRDVRLDNDANCFALSEAWDDEFTQYPLVMGLILGTGVGGGLVLNGKSITGHSYITGEFGHIRLPVDALEVVGRDFPLLRCGCGQLGCIENYLSGRGFAWLYEHFYQQPLSSPEIVAQWQQHDPRAQAHVERYLDLLAVCLGNILTIVDPDLLVLGGGLSNFTAISEGLAQRLPRHLLPVARVPRIERARHGDAGGMRGAAFLHLTH
;
A
#
# COMPACT_ATOMS: atom_id res chain seq x y z
N MET A 1 14.49 -7.12 -10.29
CA MET A 1 15.01 -8.26 -11.10
C MET A 1 16.41 -7.87 -11.63
N PRO A 2 17.52 -8.40 -11.06
CA PRO A 2 18.88 -7.99 -11.48
C PRO A 2 19.18 -8.24 -12.96
N ALA A 3 18.64 -9.31 -13.54
CA ALA A 3 18.88 -9.67 -14.94
C ALA A 3 18.26 -8.71 -15.98
N ALA A 4 17.31 -7.88 -15.57
CA ALA A 4 16.64 -6.89 -16.43
C ALA A 4 17.18 -5.46 -16.19
N SER A 5 18.01 -5.27 -15.16
CA SER A 5 18.54 -3.96 -14.80
C SER A 5 19.45 -3.43 -15.91
N GLY A 6 19.19 -2.20 -16.36
CA GLY A 6 19.94 -1.57 -17.45
C GLY A 6 19.59 -2.06 -18.87
N ARG A 7 18.59 -2.94 -19.03
CA ARG A 7 18.13 -3.43 -20.34
C ARG A 7 16.85 -2.74 -20.79
N ALA A 8 16.69 -2.57 -22.11
CA ALA A 8 15.46 -2.08 -22.72
C ALA A 8 14.42 -3.22 -22.82
N LEU A 9 13.95 -3.74 -21.67
CA LEU A 9 13.10 -4.94 -21.56
C LEU A 9 11.90 -4.91 -22.53
N ARG A 10 11.24 -3.76 -22.68
CA ARG A 10 10.10 -3.61 -23.59
C ARG A 10 10.53 -3.84 -25.05
N ALA A 11 11.64 -3.24 -25.47
CA ALA A 11 12.15 -3.39 -26.82
C ALA A 11 12.59 -4.83 -27.11
N ASP A 12 13.30 -5.44 -26.16
CA ASP A 12 13.74 -6.84 -26.25
C ASP A 12 12.55 -7.80 -26.39
N LEU A 13 11.50 -7.60 -25.60
CA LEU A 13 10.29 -8.44 -25.66
C LEU A 13 9.52 -8.21 -26.96
N ARG A 14 9.38 -6.96 -27.43
CA ARG A 14 8.74 -6.66 -28.73
C ARG A 14 9.47 -7.33 -29.89
N ALA A 15 10.80 -7.26 -29.89
CA ALA A 15 11.62 -7.91 -30.94
C ALA A 15 11.47 -9.42 -30.94
N ARG A 16 11.40 -10.05 -29.76
CA ARG A 16 11.28 -11.51 -29.65
C ARG A 16 9.88 -12.05 -29.94
N LEU A 17 8.86 -11.32 -29.54
CA LEU A 17 7.46 -11.77 -29.64
C LEU A 17 6.76 -11.31 -30.92
N GLY A 18 7.34 -10.34 -31.66
CA GLY A 18 6.72 -9.76 -32.85
C GLY A 18 5.38 -9.04 -32.56
N ARG A 19 5.17 -8.60 -31.31
CA ARG A 19 3.93 -7.98 -30.83
C ARG A 19 4.22 -6.69 -30.07
N ASP A 20 3.24 -5.81 -29.99
CA ASP A 20 3.33 -4.69 -29.04
C ASP A 20 3.27 -5.22 -27.60
N VAL A 21 4.19 -4.72 -26.77
CA VAL A 21 4.32 -5.11 -25.37
C VAL A 21 4.20 -3.87 -24.53
N ARG A 22 3.30 -3.91 -23.55
CA ARG A 22 3.15 -2.90 -22.51
C ARG A 22 3.72 -3.43 -21.22
N LEU A 23 4.38 -2.58 -20.45
CA LEU A 23 4.97 -2.91 -19.17
C LEU A 23 4.57 -1.84 -18.16
N ASP A 24 4.19 -2.28 -16.98
CA ASP A 24 4.04 -1.44 -15.80
C ASP A 24 4.47 -2.26 -14.57
N ASN A 25 4.62 -1.61 -13.42
CA ASN A 25 4.89 -2.36 -12.20
C ASN A 25 3.61 -3.08 -11.71
N ASP A 26 3.79 -4.06 -10.83
CA ASP A 26 2.69 -4.89 -10.32
C ASP A 26 1.67 -4.09 -9.50
N ALA A 27 2.12 -3.09 -8.75
CA ALA A 27 1.24 -2.25 -7.94
C ALA A 27 0.41 -1.28 -8.79
N ASN A 28 0.97 -0.74 -9.89
CA ASN A 28 0.20 0.03 -10.87
C ASN A 28 -0.84 -0.85 -11.57
N CYS A 29 -0.43 -2.06 -11.98
CA CYS A 29 -1.37 -3.04 -12.55
C CYS A 29 -2.48 -3.40 -11.57
N PHE A 30 -2.15 -3.60 -10.28
CA PHE A 30 -3.16 -3.81 -9.23
C PHE A 30 -4.14 -2.64 -9.16
N ALA A 31 -3.64 -1.40 -9.03
CA ALA A 31 -4.50 -0.22 -8.93
C ALA A 31 -5.38 -0.05 -10.18
N LEU A 32 -4.82 -0.30 -11.38
CA LEU A 32 -5.56 -0.26 -12.63
C LEU A 32 -6.66 -1.32 -12.68
N SER A 33 -6.36 -2.55 -12.23
CA SER A 33 -7.34 -3.63 -12.14
C SER A 33 -8.54 -3.25 -11.28
N GLU A 34 -8.29 -2.68 -10.11
CA GLU A 34 -9.35 -2.28 -9.19
C GLU A 34 -10.14 -1.08 -9.73
N ALA A 35 -9.47 -0.06 -10.28
CA ALA A 35 -10.12 1.11 -10.87
C ALA A 35 -11.05 0.76 -12.06
N TRP A 36 -10.86 -0.39 -12.70
CA TRP A 36 -11.70 -0.91 -13.78
C TRP A 36 -12.71 -1.95 -13.30
N ASP A 37 -12.95 -2.05 -12.01
CA ASP A 37 -14.13 -2.75 -11.48
C ASP A 37 -15.40 -1.93 -11.77
N ASP A 38 -16.49 -2.61 -12.14
CA ASP A 38 -17.74 -1.96 -12.59
C ASP A 38 -18.27 -0.92 -11.58
N GLU A 39 -18.08 -1.18 -10.28
CA GLU A 39 -18.49 -0.25 -9.22
C GLU A 39 -17.51 0.91 -9.02
N PHE A 40 -16.23 0.73 -9.38
CA PHE A 40 -15.18 1.70 -9.10
C PHE A 40 -14.87 2.62 -10.28
N THR A 41 -15.33 2.31 -11.49
CA THR A 41 -15.12 3.13 -12.70
C THR A 41 -15.69 4.55 -12.59
N GLN A 42 -16.60 4.79 -11.65
CA GLN A 42 -17.18 6.12 -11.39
C GLN A 42 -16.23 7.07 -10.64
N TYR A 43 -15.14 6.56 -10.04
CA TYR A 43 -14.20 7.37 -9.26
C TYR A 43 -13.07 7.88 -10.16
N PRO A 44 -12.96 9.22 -10.32
CA PRO A 44 -11.92 9.81 -11.18
C PRO A 44 -10.50 9.48 -10.74
N LEU A 45 -10.21 9.55 -9.44
CA LEU A 45 -8.89 9.28 -8.88
C LEU A 45 -8.94 8.12 -7.88
N VAL A 46 -8.36 7.00 -8.29
CA VAL A 46 -8.24 5.79 -7.49
C VAL A 46 -6.81 5.60 -7.04
N MET A 47 -6.62 5.43 -5.73
CA MET A 47 -5.36 5.04 -5.11
C MET A 47 -5.43 3.57 -4.70
N GLY A 48 -4.59 2.73 -5.27
CA GLY A 48 -4.34 1.38 -4.78
C GLY A 48 -3.22 1.38 -3.75
N LEU A 49 -3.41 0.70 -2.62
CA LEU A 49 -2.39 0.52 -1.59
C LEU A 49 -2.30 -0.96 -1.23
N ILE A 50 -1.14 -1.55 -1.43
CA ILE A 50 -0.86 -2.95 -1.12
C ILE A 50 -0.13 -3.02 0.21
N LEU A 51 -0.74 -3.68 1.21
CA LEU A 51 -0.17 -4.01 2.51
C LEU A 51 0.13 -5.51 2.55
N GLY A 52 1.20 -5.91 1.85
CA GLY A 52 1.63 -7.29 1.67
C GLY A 52 2.97 -7.58 2.32
N THR A 53 3.85 -8.34 1.65
CA THR A 53 5.25 -8.55 2.07
C THR A 53 6.03 -7.24 2.14
N GLY A 54 5.70 -6.29 1.26
CA GLY A 54 6.13 -4.90 1.27
C GLY A 54 4.92 -3.97 1.30
N VAL A 55 5.17 -2.67 1.11
CA VAL A 55 4.15 -1.65 0.86
C VAL A 55 4.35 -1.10 -0.53
N GLY A 56 3.39 -1.32 -1.40
CA GLY A 56 3.37 -0.78 -2.76
C GLY A 56 2.07 -0.02 -3.02
N GLY A 57 2.01 0.66 -4.15
CA GLY A 57 0.79 1.30 -4.55
C GLY A 57 0.82 1.80 -5.99
N GLY A 58 -0.32 2.29 -6.44
CA GLY A 58 -0.47 2.88 -7.75
C GLY A 58 -1.58 3.92 -7.74
N LEU A 59 -1.52 4.83 -8.69
CA LEU A 59 -2.52 5.86 -8.90
C LEU A 59 -3.14 5.70 -10.29
N VAL A 60 -4.45 5.80 -10.34
CA VAL A 60 -5.23 5.73 -11.57
C VAL A 60 -6.11 6.96 -11.67
N LEU A 61 -5.92 7.76 -12.71
CA LEU A 61 -6.71 8.95 -13.00
C LEU A 61 -7.53 8.72 -14.28
N ASN A 62 -8.84 8.80 -14.15
CA ASN A 62 -9.78 8.59 -15.27
C ASN A 62 -9.51 7.28 -16.02
N GLY A 63 -9.30 6.20 -15.26
CA GLY A 63 -9.05 4.87 -15.82
C GLY A 63 -7.65 4.63 -16.38
N LYS A 64 -6.71 5.56 -16.20
CA LYS A 64 -5.32 5.45 -16.69
C LYS A 64 -4.32 5.48 -15.54
N SER A 65 -3.35 4.57 -15.55
CA SER A 65 -2.25 4.58 -14.57
C SER A 65 -1.40 5.83 -14.68
N ILE A 66 -1.05 6.42 -13.55
CA ILE A 66 -0.07 7.52 -13.46
C ILE A 66 1.29 6.89 -13.16
N THR A 67 2.18 6.87 -14.15
CA THR A 67 3.50 6.24 -14.00
C THR A 67 4.60 7.22 -13.55
N GLY A 68 4.41 8.52 -13.79
CA GLY A 68 5.40 9.56 -13.50
C GLY A 68 6.61 9.54 -14.44
N HIS A 69 7.52 10.50 -14.23
CA HIS A 69 8.69 10.67 -15.09
C HIS A 69 9.68 9.48 -15.00
N SER A 70 9.88 8.97 -13.80
CA SER A 70 10.85 7.90 -13.52
C SER A 70 10.17 6.55 -13.24
N TYR A 71 8.88 6.42 -13.53
CA TYR A 71 8.08 5.21 -13.26
C TYR A 71 8.05 4.80 -11.79
N ILE A 72 8.06 5.77 -10.87
CA ILE A 72 8.06 5.54 -9.42
C ILE A 72 6.83 6.13 -8.72
N THR A 73 5.81 6.55 -9.46
CA THR A 73 4.55 6.99 -8.85
C THR A 73 3.93 5.83 -8.09
N GLY A 74 3.48 6.08 -6.87
CA GLY A 74 2.88 5.03 -6.05
C GLY A 74 3.87 4.24 -5.17
N GLU A 75 5.18 4.55 -5.23
CA GLU A 75 6.19 3.96 -4.32
C GLU A 75 6.03 4.48 -2.88
N PHE A 76 4.80 4.43 -2.36
CA PHE A 76 4.43 4.96 -1.04
C PHE A 76 5.23 4.31 0.09
N GLY A 77 5.58 3.04 -0.04
CA GLY A 77 6.37 2.30 0.94
C GLY A 77 7.73 2.95 1.23
N HIS A 78 8.26 3.72 0.29
CA HIS A 78 9.57 4.38 0.43
C HIS A 78 9.51 5.82 0.96
N ILE A 79 8.32 6.34 1.27
CA ILE A 79 8.19 7.57 2.07
C ILE A 79 8.73 7.30 3.47
N ARG A 80 9.33 8.31 4.10
CA ARG A 80 9.86 8.18 5.46
C ARG A 80 8.74 8.29 6.49
N LEU A 81 8.94 7.66 7.64
CA LEU A 81 8.10 7.90 8.79
C LEU A 81 7.97 9.40 9.02
N PRO A 82 6.76 9.95 9.05
CA PRO A 82 6.55 11.35 9.38
C PRO A 82 6.86 11.59 10.86
N VAL A 83 7.18 12.83 11.21
CA VAL A 83 7.63 13.17 12.57
C VAL A 83 6.56 12.90 13.62
N ASP A 84 5.30 13.08 13.27
CA ASP A 84 4.15 12.80 14.14
C ASP A 84 3.90 11.30 14.38
N ALA A 85 4.43 10.43 13.54
CA ALA A 85 4.44 8.99 13.83
C ALA A 85 5.19 8.65 15.13
N LEU A 86 6.17 9.48 15.51
CA LEU A 86 6.91 9.30 16.76
C LEU A 86 6.04 9.49 18.02
N GLU A 87 4.90 10.14 17.92
CA GLU A 87 3.92 10.23 19.00
C GLU A 87 3.24 8.86 19.25
N VAL A 88 3.12 8.04 18.20
CA VAL A 88 2.52 6.70 18.27
C VAL A 88 3.52 5.65 18.74
N VAL A 89 4.75 5.70 18.23
CA VAL A 89 5.76 4.65 18.43
C VAL A 89 6.84 5.00 19.44
N GLY A 90 6.92 6.26 19.88
CA GLY A 90 7.95 6.76 20.79
C GLY A 90 9.10 7.48 20.05
N ARG A 91 9.71 8.46 20.75
CA ARG A 91 10.75 9.32 20.14
C ARG A 91 12.05 8.58 19.84
N ASP A 92 12.36 7.54 20.61
CA ASP A 92 13.56 6.71 20.46
C ASP A 92 13.32 5.51 19.54
N PHE A 93 12.23 5.52 18.77
CA PHE A 93 11.86 4.44 17.86
C PHE A 93 12.93 4.24 16.78
N PRO A 94 13.37 2.99 16.54
CA PRO A 94 14.47 2.72 15.63
C PRO A 94 14.07 2.95 14.16
N LEU A 95 14.86 3.74 13.44
CA LEU A 95 14.71 3.93 12.01
C LEU A 95 15.43 2.80 11.27
N LEU A 96 14.66 1.81 10.81
CA LEU A 96 15.18 0.64 10.12
C LEU A 96 15.72 0.99 8.73
N ARG A 97 16.80 0.31 8.33
CA ARG A 97 17.33 0.40 6.96
C ARG A 97 16.39 -0.34 6.01
N CYS A 98 15.97 0.35 4.97
CA CYS A 98 15.15 -0.20 3.89
C CYS A 98 16.02 -0.81 2.78
N GLY A 99 15.46 -1.75 2.02
CA GLY A 99 16.09 -2.32 0.83
C GLY A 99 16.45 -1.30 -0.26
N CYS A 100 15.79 -0.14 -0.27
CA CYS A 100 16.14 0.99 -1.15
C CYS A 100 17.39 1.77 -0.69
N GLY A 101 18.02 1.37 0.42
CA GLY A 101 19.21 2.01 0.98
C GLY A 101 18.94 3.15 1.96
N GLN A 102 17.72 3.58 2.11
CA GLN A 102 17.32 4.69 3.00
C GLN A 102 16.92 4.18 4.40
N LEU A 103 16.82 5.10 5.37
CA LEU A 103 16.37 4.82 6.72
C LEU A 103 14.92 5.28 6.93
N GLY A 104 14.15 4.51 7.70
CA GLY A 104 12.82 4.91 8.16
C GLY A 104 11.74 4.88 7.09
N CYS A 105 11.89 4.11 6.01
CA CYS A 105 10.80 3.91 5.05
C CYS A 105 9.60 3.23 5.69
N ILE A 106 8.39 3.71 5.42
CA ILE A 106 7.17 3.20 6.06
C ILE A 106 6.90 1.72 5.73
N GLU A 107 7.44 1.20 4.63
CA GLU A 107 7.37 -0.22 4.29
C GLU A 107 7.87 -1.12 5.43
N ASN A 108 8.94 -0.72 6.12
CA ASN A 108 9.51 -1.51 7.20
C ASN A 108 8.57 -1.68 8.40
N TYR A 109 7.52 -0.87 8.48
CA TYR A 109 6.60 -0.84 9.62
C TYR A 109 5.16 -1.17 9.24
N LEU A 110 4.74 -0.79 8.02
CA LEU A 110 3.35 -0.93 7.58
C LEU A 110 3.10 -2.18 6.71
N SER A 111 4.15 -2.85 6.23
CA SER A 111 3.99 -4.15 5.56
C SER A 111 3.58 -5.25 6.53
N GLY A 112 3.18 -6.42 6.03
CA GLY A 112 2.93 -7.58 6.87
C GLY A 112 4.15 -7.97 7.70
N ARG A 113 5.36 -7.87 7.14
CA ARG A 113 6.60 -8.07 7.91
C ARG A 113 6.79 -6.99 8.96
N GLY A 114 6.46 -5.74 8.64
CA GLY A 114 6.51 -4.62 9.57
C GLY A 114 5.52 -4.76 10.71
N PHE A 115 4.30 -5.22 10.43
CA PHE A 115 3.28 -5.53 11.43
C PHE A 115 3.79 -6.56 12.45
N ALA A 116 4.40 -7.66 12.00
CA ALA A 116 5.00 -8.66 12.86
C ALA A 116 6.21 -8.12 13.63
N TRP A 117 7.09 -7.36 12.96
CA TRP A 117 8.26 -6.74 13.58
C TRP A 117 7.87 -5.74 14.68
N LEU A 118 6.85 -4.93 14.48
CA LEU A 118 6.32 -4.01 15.50
C LEU A 118 5.85 -4.78 16.74
N TYR A 119 5.18 -5.91 16.56
CA TYR A 119 4.76 -6.74 17.70
C TYR A 119 5.96 -7.25 18.49
N GLU A 120 6.94 -7.84 17.80
CA GLU A 120 8.18 -8.30 18.43
C GLU A 120 8.92 -7.15 19.14
N HIS A 121 9.02 -5.98 18.51
CA HIS A 121 9.69 -4.81 19.09
C HIS A 121 9.05 -4.37 20.40
N PHE A 122 7.73 -4.29 20.49
CA PHE A 122 7.03 -3.79 21.68
C PHE A 122 6.82 -4.85 22.76
N TYR A 123 6.67 -6.11 22.39
CA TYR A 123 6.31 -7.17 23.33
C TYR A 123 7.41 -8.22 23.54
N GLN A 124 8.54 -8.10 22.84
CA GLN A 124 9.68 -9.02 22.90
C GLN A 124 9.26 -10.50 22.64
N GLN A 125 8.24 -10.68 21.80
CA GLN A 125 7.70 -11.97 21.43
C GLN A 125 7.55 -12.04 19.90
N PRO A 126 8.30 -12.89 19.20
CA PRO A 126 8.17 -13.03 17.76
C PRO A 126 6.89 -13.81 17.42
N LEU A 127 6.01 -13.18 16.66
CA LEU A 127 4.80 -13.78 16.11
C LEU A 127 4.68 -13.35 14.64
N SER A 128 4.16 -14.23 13.80
CA SER A 128 3.77 -13.88 12.43
C SER A 128 2.47 -13.05 12.41
N SER A 129 2.26 -12.29 11.35
CA SER A 129 1.03 -11.50 11.20
C SER A 129 -0.26 -12.33 11.31
N PRO A 130 -0.37 -13.54 10.73
CA PRO A 130 -1.54 -14.39 10.94
C PRO A 130 -1.74 -14.81 12.41
N GLU A 131 -0.66 -15.11 13.15
CA GLU A 131 -0.75 -15.47 14.56
C GLU A 131 -1.22 -14.29 15.41
N ILE A 132 -0.72 -13.08 15.14
CA ILE A 132 -1.16 -11.85 15.82
C ILE A 132 -2.66 -11.61 15.56
N VAL A 133 -3.12 -11.75 14.32
CA VAL A 133 -4.53 -11.62 13.96
C VAL A 133 -5.37 -12.68 14.66
N ALA A 134 -4.91 -13.93 14.74
CA ALA A 134 -5.61 -14.99 15.46
C ALA A 134 -5.73 -14.68 16.97
N GLN A 135 -4.67 -14.16 17.60
CA GLN A 135 -4.72 -13.73 19.00
C GLN A 135 -5.65 -12.53 19.19
N TRP A 136 -5.65 -11.58 18.26
CA TRP A 136 -6.58 -10.45 18.29
C TRP A 136 -8.05 -10.93 18.25
N GLN A 137 -8.37 -11.91 17.40
CA GLN A 137 -9.70 -12.52 17.32
C GLN A 137 -10.10 -13.23 18.63
N GLN A 138 -9.12 -13.70 19.40
CA GLN A 138 -9.30 -14.30 20.73
C GLN A 138 -9.32 -13.25 21.86
N HIS A 139 -9.33 -11.96 21.50
CA HIS A 139 -9.32 -10.83 22.45
C HIS A 139 -8.07 -10.79 23.36
N ASP A 140 -6.93 -11.30 22.88
CA ASP A 140 -5.66 -11.14 23.61
C ASP A 140 -5.34 -9.65 23.79
N PRO A 141 -5.08 -9.17 25.03
CA PRO A 141 -4.91 -7.74 25.27
C PRO A 141 -3.69 -7.13 24.56
N ARG A 142 -2.60 -7.90 24.35
CA ARG A 142 -1.40 -7.42 23.65
C ARG A 142 -1.67 -7.30 22.17
N ALA A 143 -2.33 -8.30 21.58
CA ALA A 143 -2.72 -8.27 20.19
C ALA A 143 -3.72 -7.14 19.90
N GLN A 144 -4.67 -6.89 20.81
CA GLN A 144 -5.59 -5.75 20.71
C GLN A 144 -4.81 -4.42 20.73
N ALA A 145 -3.96 -4.19 21.72
CA ALA A 145 -3.16 -2.98 21.83
C ALA A 145 -2.18 -2.81 20.66
N HIS A 146 -1.67 -3.90 20.09
CA HIS A 146 -0.82 -3.87 18.91
C HIS A 146 -1.58 -3.40 17.67
N VAL A 147 -2.76 -3.96 17.42
CA VAL A 147 -3.59 -3.58 16.27
C VAL A 147 -4.00 -2.11 16.36
N GLU A 148 -4.38 -1.62 17.54
CA GLU A 148 -4.67 -0.20 17.77
C GLU A 148 -3.47 0.68 17.41
N ARG A 149 -2.27 0.37 17.93
CA ARG A 149 -1.03 1.10 17.61
C ARG A 149 -0.70 1.06 16.12
N TYR A 150 -0.84 -0.09 15.49
CA TYR A 150 -0.60 -0.22 14.05
C TYR A 150 -1.57 0.62 13.23
N LEU A 151 -2.85 0.64 13.59
CA LEU A 151 -3.86 1.46 12.93
C LEU A 151 -3.59 2.96 13.09
N ASP A 152 -3.15 3.40 14.28
CA ASP A 152 -2.75 4.78 14.50
C ASP A 152 -1.54 5.15 13.64
N LEU A 153 -0.52 4.28 13.59
CA LEU A 153 0.66 4.48 12.75
C LEU A 153 0.32 4.52 11.26
N LEU A 154 -0.54 3.61 10.81
CA LEU A 154 -1.02 3.57 9.43
C LEU A 154 -1.78 4.85 9.07
N ALA A 155 -2.66 5.32 9.95
CA ALA A 155 -3.44 6.53 9.73
C ALA A 155 -2.57 7.80 9.65
N VAL A 156 -1.57 7.96 10.53
CA VAL A 156 -0.59 9.04 10.48
C VAL A 156 0.16 9.03 9.14
N CYS A 157 0.70 7.88 8.74
CA CYS A 157 1.45 7.77 7.48
C CYS A 157 0.57 8.03 6.26
N LEU A 158 -0.64 7.48 6.23
CA LEU A 158 -1.58 7.69 5.14
C LEU A 158 -2.12 9.11 5.08
N GLY A 159 -2.35 9.76 6.22
CA GLY A 159 -2.78 11.15 6.26
C GLY A 159 -1.86 12.08 5.47
N ASN A 160 -0.55 11.87 5.57
CA ASN A 160 0.44 12.61 4.77
C ASN A 160 0.33 12.33 3.27
N ILE A 161 0.10 11.07 2.88
CA ILE A 161 -0.06 10.67 1.47
C ILE A 161 -1.38 11.24 0.93
N LEU A 162 -2.46 11.07 1.66
CA LEU A 162 -3.79 11.52 1.25
C LEU A 162 -3.88 13.04 1.14
N THR A 163 -3.15 13.79 1.97
CA THR A 163 -3.04 15.26 1.86
C THR A 163 -2.43 15.71 0.52
N ILE A 164 -1.57 14.89 -0.09
CA ILE A 164 -0.92 15.20 -1.38
C ILE A 164 -1.74 14.67 -2.56
N VAL A 165 -2.31 13.47 -2.41
CA VAL A 165 -2.96 12.75 -3.52
C VAL A 165 -4.43 13.11 -3.64
N ASP A 166 -5.15 13.27 -2.51
CA ASP A 166 -6.59 13.57 -2.41
C ASP A 166 -7.46 12.64 -3.31
N PRO A 167 -7.38 11.31 -3.16
CA PRO A 167 -8.09 10.39 -4.02
C PRO A 167 -9.59 10.30 -3.65
N ASP A 168 -10.44 9.97 -4.63
CA ASP A 168 -11.85 9.67 -4.39
C ASP A 168 -12.04 8.30 -3.72
N LEU A 169 -11.18 7.33 -4.09
CA LEU A 169 -11.23 5.95 -3.64
C LEU A 169 -9.83 5.45 -3.26
N LEU A 170 -9.74 4.83 -2.09
CA LEU A 170 -8.59 4.08 -1.60
C LEU A 170 -8.93 2.58 -1.60
N VAL A 171 -8.23 1.78 -2.41
CA VAL A 171 -8.38 0.33 -2.45
C VAL A 171 -7.21 -0.34 -1.73
N LEU A 172 -7.53 -1.10 -0.69
CA LEU A 172 -6.54 -1.83 0.11
C LEU A 172 -6.37 -3.26 -0.42
N GLY A 173 -5.14 -3.60 -0.79
CA GLY A 173 -4.73 -4.94 -1.21
C GLY A 173 -3.66 -5.53 -0.31
N GLY A 174 -3.19 -6.72 -0.67
CA GLY A 174 -2.19 -7.47 0.09
C GLY A 174 -2.77 -8.23 1.28
N GLY A 175 -1.93 -9.05 1.91
CA GLY A 175 -2.38 -9.98 2.95
C GLY A 175 -3.06 -9.32 4.16
N LEU A 176 -2.59 -8.14 4.59
CA LEU A 176 -3.19 -7.42 5.70
C LEU A 176 -4.57 -6.83 5.37
N SER A 177 -4.91 -6.58 4.11
CA SER A 177 -6.24 -6.11 3.72
C SER A 177 -7.35 -7.15 3.98
N ASN A 178 -6.97 -8.44 4.16
CA ASN A 178 -7.90 -9.50 4.55
C ASN A 178 -8.35 -9.40 6.01
N PHE A 179 -7.65 -8.62 6.81
CA PHE A 179 -8.02 -8.32 8.18
C PHE A 179 -8.92 -7.08 8.19
N THR A 180 -10.24 -7.27 8.28
CA THR A 180 -11.25 -6.21 8.13
C THR A 180 -11.09 -5.06 9.12
N ALA A 181 -10.56 -5.33 10.32
CA ALA A 181 -10.25 -4.29 11.30
C ALA A 181 -9.32 -3.19 10.73
N ILE A 182 -8.52 -3.50 9.69
CA ILE A 182 -7.64 -2.50 9.06
C ILE A 182 -8.48 -1.43 8.34
N SER A 183 -9.40 -1.82 7.46
CA SER A 183 -10.21 -0.85 6.72
C SER A 183 -11.16 -0.06 7.62
N GLU A 184 -11.81 -0.75 8.55
CA GLU A 184 -12.75 -0.15 9.51
C GLU A 184 -12.05 0.81 10.47
N GLY A 185 -10.93 0.38 11.06
CA GLY A 185 -10.15 1.17 12.02
C GLY A 185 -9.46 2.37 11.36
N LEU A 186 -9.04 2.24 10.11
CA LEU A 186 -8.43 3.32 9.35
C LEU A 186 -9.44 4.43 9.05
N ALA A 187 -10.65 4.10 8.61
CA ALA A 187 -11.70 5.08 8.32
C ALA A 187 -12.05 5.96 9.54
N GLN A 188 -12.00 5.37 10.73
CA GLN A 188 -12.27 6.09 11.99
C GLN A 188 -11.13 7.04 12.41
N ARG A 189 -9.89 6.75 12.02
CA ARG A 189 -8.69 7.49 12.45
C ARG A 189 -8.28 8.61 11.50
N LEU A 190 -8.43 8.39 10.20
CA LEU A 190 -8.00 9.33 9.16
C LEU A 190 -8.48 10.77 9.35
N PRO A 191 -9.72 11.06 9.80
CA PRO A 191 -10.15 12.44 10.00
C PRO A 191 -9.25 13.29 10.89
N ARG A 192 -8.51 12.66 11.81
CA ARG A 192 -7.59 13.36 12.73
C ARG A 192 -6.26 13.77 12.05
N HIS A 193 -5.95 13.17 10.91
CA HIS A 193 -4.69 13.34 10.20
C HIS A 193 -4.86 14.02 8.83
N LEU A 194 -6.07 14.44 8.51
CA LEU A 194 -6.40 15.18 7.29
C LEU A 194 -6.66 16.66 7.60
N LEU A 195 -6.55 17.49 6.57
CA LEU A 195 -6.95 18.89 6.67
C LEU A 195 -8.45 18.98 7.02
N PRO A 196 -8.90 19.97 7.81
CA PRO A 196 -10.31 20.09 8.21
C PRO A 196 -11.31 20.17 7.06
N VAL A 197 -10.87 20.58 5.88
CA VAL A 197 -11.69 20.69 4.66
C VAL A 197 -11.64 19.41 3.81
N ALA A 198 -10.70 18.51 4.07
CA ALA A 198 -10.55 17.27 3.31
C ALA A 198 -11.62 16.25 3.71
N ARG A 199 -12.01 15.44 2.75
CA ARG A 199 -12.90 14.29 2.99
C ARG A 199 -12.08 13.02 3.07
N VAL A 200 -12.49 12.12 3.95
CA VAL A 200 -11.93 10.75 3.93
C VAL A 200 -12.36 10.11 2.60
N PRO A 201 -11.42 9.58 1.80
CA PRO A 201 -11.79 8.85 0.60
C PRO A 201 -12.66 7.65 0.94
N ARG A 202 -13.45 7.16 0.00
CA ARG A 202 -14.06 5.84 0.16
C ARG A 202 -12.94 4.81 0.32
N ILE A 203 -13.04 3.95 1.32
CA ILE A 203 -12.04 2.90 1.59
C ILE A 203 -12.68 1.57 1.31
N GLU A 204 -12.08 0.82 0.38
CA GLU A 204 -12.56 -0.50 -0.04
C GLU A 204 -11.43 -1.52 0.01
N ARG A 205 -11.80 -2.77 0.19
CA ARG A 205 -10.89 -3.88 0.01
C ARG A 205 -10.83 -4.27 -1.45
N ALA A 206 -9.65 -4.68 -1.92
CA ALA A 206 -9.45 -5.21 -3.26
C ALA A 206 -10.41 -6.36 -3.58
N ARG A 207 -11.01 -6.32 -4.76
CA ARG A 207 -12.01 -7.30 -5.20
C ARG A 207 -11.41 -8.45 -5.99
N HIS A 208 -10.28 -8.18 -6.66
CA HIS A 208 -9.66 -9.15 -7.56
C HIS A 208 -8.49 -9.92 -6.94
N GLY A 209 -8.18 -9.68 -5.64
CA GLY A 209 -7.19 -10.43 -4.87
C GLY A 209 -5.84 -10.57 -5.57
N ASP A 210 -5.26 -11.78 -5.53
CA ASP A 210 -3.95 -12.06 -6.14
C ASP A 210 -3.97 -11.99 -7.68
N ALA A 211 -5.14 -12.05 -8.31
CA ALA A 211 -5.29 -11.91 -9.77
C ALA A 211 -5.22 -10.45 -10.24
N GLY A 212 -5.33 -9.46 -9.33
CA GLY A 212 -5.40 -8.04 -9.65
C GLY A 212 -4.26 -7.56 -10.53
N GLY A 213 -3.01 -7.92 -10.21
CA GLY A 213 -1.85 -7.54 -11.02
C GLY A 213 -1.90 -8.07 -12.45
N MET A 214 -2.27 -9.35 -12.65
CA MET A 214 -2.39 -9.95 -14.00
C MET A 214 -3.54 -9.33 -14.78
N ARG A 215 -4.69 -9.11 -14.14
CA ARG A 215 -5.86 -8.46 -14.75
C ARG A 215 -5.51 -7.04 -15.19
N GLY A 216 -4.85 -6.25 -14.35
CA GLY A 216 -4.42 -4.90 -14.68
C GLY A 216 -3.39 -4.86 -15.81
N ALA A 217 -2.45 -5.82 -15.83
CA ALA A 217 -1.50 -5.94 -16.95
C ALA A 217 -2.22 -6.18 -18.29
N ALA A 218 -3.30 -6.96 -18.31
CA ALA A 218 -4.12 -7.13 -19.52
C ALA A 218 -4.81 -5.82 -19.94
N PHE A 219 -5.15 -4.95 -18.99
CA PHE A 219 -5.81 -3.67 -19.28
C PHE A 219 -4.86 -2.57 -19.81
N LEU A 220 -3.55 -2.73 -19.69
CA LEU A 220 -2.58 -1.76 -20.21
C LEU A 220 -2.76 -1.45 -21.72
N HIS A 221 -3.35 -2.36 -22.47
CA HIS A 221 -3.67 -2.14 -23.90
C HIS A 221 -4.97 -1.37 -24.13
N LEU A 222 -5.83 -1.23 -23.12
CA LEU A 222 -7.15 -0.59 -23.24
C LEU A 222 -7.12 0.88 -22.80
N THR A 223 -6.06 1.32 -22.11
CA THR A 223 -5.97 2.61 -21.43
C THR A 223 -5.24 3.72 -22.23
N HIS A 224 -5.35 3.72 -23.54
CA HIS A 224 -4.70 4.72 -24.43
C HIS A 224 -5.67 5.65 -25.10
#